data_ae0f3934126a04f5b919160dd30e835d
#
_entry.id   ae0f3934126a04f5b919160dd30e835d
#
_cell.length_a   1.000
_cell.length_b   1.000
_cell.length_c   1.000
_cell.angle_alpha   90.00
_cell.angle_beta   90.00
_cell.angle_gamma   90.00
#
_symmetry.space_group_name_H-M   'P 1'
#
loop_
_entity.id
_entity.type
_entity.pdbx_description
1 polymer ?
#
loop_
_entity_poly.entity_id
_entity_poly.type
_entity_poly.pdbx_seq_one_letter_code
_entity_poly.pdbx_strand_id
1 'polypeptide(L)'
;MEIVIYEELDSTQKFLLERLEENLCVVALRQSAGVGSRGNAWEGVQSGLYFSFCLSVSALPSDLALQSASIFFGYLFKELLGERGFEVFLKWPNDLYGSGGKLGGVMVSLRQEKLVCGIGLNFKSPKYGSLGVELERVELLKSFFAKIAKTTSWKQIFSKYKLEFYANLDWNFHHQEGKISLQEVQLLDDGAILHDGKIIYSSR
;
A
#
# COMPACT_ATOMS: atom_id res chain seq x y z
N MET A 1 -13.65 3.21 -12.17
CA MET A 1 -13.47 3.55 -10.74
C MET A 1 -14.10 4.91 -10.49
N GLU A 2 -15.18 4.97 -9.74
CA GLU A 2 -15.78 6.20 -9.22
C GLU A 2 -14.93 6.72 -8.06
N ILE A 3 -14.73 8.05 -7.96
CA ILE A 3 -13.94 8.66 -6.88
C ILE A 3 -14.84 9.62 -6.12
N VAL A 4 -15.05 9.35 -4.83
CA VAL A 4 -15.85 10.18 -3.94
C VAL A 4 -14.95 10.74 -2.84
N ILE A 5 -15.03 12.06 -2.62
CA ILE A 5 -14.18 12.78 -1.66
C ILE A 5 -15.07 13.26 -0.49
N TYR A 6 -14.62 12.94 0.71
CA TYR A 6 -15.21 13.39 1.98
C TYR A 6 -14.25 14.35 2.69
N GLU A 7 -14.79 15.37 3.31
CA GLU A 7 -14.01 16.28 4.17
C GLU A 7 -13.40 15.53 5.34
N GLU A 8 -14.20 14.68 5.98
CA GLU A 8 -13.76 13.88 7.12
C GLU A 8 -14.50 12.53 7.16
N LEU A 9 -13.76 11.49 7.48
CA LEU A 9 -14.26 10.16 7.84
C LEU A 9 -13.49 9.65 9.06
N ASP A 10 -14.04 8.68 9.76
CA ASP A 10 -13.27 7.94 10.77
C ASP A 10 -12.14 7.15 10.09
N SER A 11 -12.47 6.41 9.02
CA SER A 11 -11.50 5.67 8.21
C SER A 11 -12.09 5.33 6.84
N THR A 12 -11.37 5.63 5.76
CA THR A 12 -11.76 5.21 4.40
C THR A 12 -11.84 3.70 4.27
N GLN A 13 -10.96 2.97 4.98
CA GLN A 13 -10.92 1.51 4.98
C GLN A 13 -12.17 0.91 5.64
N LYS A 14 -12.54 1.39 6.83
CA LYS A 14 -13.75 0.95 7.52
C LYS A 14 -15.00 1.25 6.70
N PHE A 15 -15.09 2.47 6.17
CA PHE A 15 -16.19 2.89 5.32
C PHE A 15 -16.48 1.92 4.18
N LEU A 16 -15.43 1.49 3.45
CA LEU A 16 -15.59 0.55 2.34
C LEU A 16 -15.79 -0.90 2.80
N LEU A 17 -15.18 -1.33 3.91
CA LEU A 17 -15.39 -2.67 4.45
C LEU A 17 -16.83 -2.93 4.92
N GLU A 18 -17.56 -1.88 5.31
CA GLU A 18 -18.97 -1.97 5.66
C GLU A 18 -19.89 -2.07 4.44
N ARG A 19 -19.48 -1.51 3.30
CA ARG A 19 -20.28 -1.41 2.07
C ARG A 19 -19.93 -2.42 1.01
N LEU A 20 -18.65 -2.73 0.87
CA LEU A 20 -18.10 -3.62 -0.15
C LEU A 20 -18.57 -3.24 -1.58
N GLU A 21 -18.60 -1.95 -1.87
CA GLU A 21 -19.06 -1.42 -3.15
C GLU A 21 -17.91 -1.44 -4.16
N GLU A 22 -18.04 -2.28 -5.18
CA GLU A 22 -17.03 -2.46 -6.20
C GLU A 22 -16.90 -1.22 -7.10
N ASN A 23 -15.67 -0.97 -7.56
CA ASN A 23 -15.33 0.17 -8.42
C ASN A 23 -15.57 1.55 -7.75
N LEU A 24 -15.69 1.59 -6.43
CA LEU A 24 -15.72 2.81 -5.63
C LEU A 24 -14.35 3.05 -4.98
N CYS A 25 -13.86 4.28 -5.13
CA CYS A 25 -12.72 4.81 -4.40
C CYS A 25 -13.20 5.94 -3.47
N VAL A 26 -12.97 5.80 -2.19
CA VAL A 26 -13.30 6.78 -1.16
C VAL A 26 -12.03 7.49 -0.71
N VAL A 27 -12.05 8.80 -0.76
CA VAL A 27 -10.97 9.68 -0.28
C VAL A 27 -11.47 10.45 0.93
N ALA A 28 -10.68 10.56 1.98
CA ALA A 28 -10.93 11.48 3.08
C ALA A 28 -9.81 12.52 3.16
N LEU A 29 -10.18 13.80 3.27
CA LEU A 29 -9.19 14.86 3.50
C LEU A 29 -8.62 14.77 4.93
N ARG A 30 -9.45 14.30 5.88
CA ARG A 30 -9.05 13.98 7.26
C ARG A 30 -9.62 12.64 7.70
N GLN A 31 -8.87 11.91 8.52
CA GLN A 31 -9.34 10.71 9.20
C GLN A 31 -9.24 10.90 10.71
N SER A 32 -10.35 10.71 11.45
CA SER A 32 -10.39 10.82 12.91
C SER A 32 -9.95 9.54 13.62
N ALA A 33 -10.10 8.38 12.98
CA ALA A 33 -9.72 7.07 13.51
C ALA A 33 -9.12 6.18 12.41
N GLY A 34 -8.12 6.71 11.70
CA GLY A 34 -7.42 6.02 10.63
C GLY A 34 -6.85 4.67 11.08
N VAL A 35 -6.95 3.66 10.24
CA VAL A 35 -6.49 2.30 10.52
C VAL A 35 -5.25 1.99 9.69
N GLY A 36 -4.22 1.49 10.35
CA GLY A 36 -3.04 0.93 9.73
C GLY A 36 -3.04 -0.61 9.79
N SER A 37 -1.99 -1.22 9.26
CA SER A 37 -1.83 -2.66 9.31
C SER A 37 -1.66 -3.18 10.75
N ARG A 38 -2.10 -4.41 11.02
CA ARG A 38 -1.95 -5.11 12.31
C ARG A 38 -2.64 -4.43 13.49
N GLY A 39 -3.75 -3.72 13.24
CA GLY A 39 -4.50 -3.03 14.30
C GLY A 39 -3.86 -1.72 14.78
N ASN A 40 -2.77 -1.28 14.17
CA ASN A 40 -2.18 0.02 14.49
C ASN A 40 -3.09 1.15 14.03
N ALA A 41 -3.08 2.27 14.76
CA ALA A 41 -3.68 3.50 14.29
C ALA A 41 -2.82 4.11 13.16
N TRP A 42 -3.50 4.69 12.17
CA TRP A 42 -2.88 5.56 11.18
C TRP A 42 -3.08 7.01 11.62
N GLU A 43 -2.01 7.66 12.02
CA GLU A 43 -2.03 9.09 12.37
C GLU A 43 -1.96 9.91 11.07
N GLY A 44 -3.04 10.64 10.77
CA GLY A 44 -3.08 11.56 9.65
C GLY A 44 -2.16 12.75 9.87
N VAL A 45 -1.60 13.28 8.76
CA VAL A 45 -0.82 14.52 8.76
C VAL A 45 -1.67 15.68 8.23
N GLN A 46 -1.19 16.91 8.38
CA GLN A 46 -1.90 18.11 7.94
C GLN A 46 -2.19 18.09 6.43
N SER A 47 -1.32 17.54 5.62
CA SER A 47 -1.50 17.39 4.19
C SER A 47 -1.10 15.98 3.74
N GLY A 48 -2.09 15.21 3.27
CA GLY A 48 -1.90 13.84 2.82
C GLY A 48 -2.97 13.39 1.83
N LEU A 49 -2.81 12.18 1.35
CA LEU A 49 -3.78 11.45 0.57
C LEU A 49 -4.16 10.18 1.33
N TYR A 50 -5.40 10.09 1.76
CA TYR A 50 -5.97 8.92 2.44
C TYR A 50 -7.13 8.40 1.61
N PHE A 51 -6.97 7.24 1.04
CA PHE A 51 -8.01 6.66 0.21
C PHE A 51 -8.07 5.14 0.35
N SER A 52 -9.24 4.61 0.10
CA SER A 52 -9.45 3.17 -0.06
C SER A 52 -10.29 2.91 -1.30
N PHE A 53 -10.11 1.76 -1.91
CA PHE A 53 -10.88 1.32 -3.06
C PHE A 53 -11.24 -0.16 -2.96
N CYS A 54 -12.33 -0.54 -3.61
CA CYS A 54 -12.84 -1.91 -3.61
C CYS A 54 -12.84 -2.50 -5.02
N LEU A 55 -12.28 -3.69 -5.15
CA LEU A 55 -12.25 -4.47 -6.38
C LEU A 55 -12.76 -5.89 -6.12
N SER A 56 -13.40 -6.50 -7.12
CA SER A 56 -13.60 -7.94 -7.13
C SER A 56 -12.26 -8.67 -7.24
N VAL A 57 -12.11 -9.79 -6.55
CA VAL A 57 -10.92 -10.65 -6.69
C VAL A 57 -10.74 -11.11 -8.13
N SER A 58 -11.84 -11.33 -8.87
CA SER A 58 -11.80 -11.71 -10.28
C SER A 58 -11.23 -10.63 -11.22
N ALA A 59 -11.16 -9.37 -10.76
CA ALA A 59 -10.56 -8.27 -11.53
C ALA A 59 -9.03 -8.15 -11.33
N LEU A 60 -8.45 -8.97 -10.47
CA LEU A 60 -7.01 -8.98 -10.19
C LEU A 60 -6.27 -9.96 -11.12
N PRO A 61 -4.95 -9.80 -11.29
CA PRO A 61 -4.16 -10.79 -12.02
C PRO A 61 -4.34 -12.20 -11.43
N SER A 62 -4.58 -13.18 -12.28
CA SER A 62 -4.82 -14.57 -11.85
C SER A 62 -3.59 -15.24 -11.19
N ASP A 63 -2.41 -14.68 -11.43
CA ASP A 63 -1.14 -15.12 -10.83
C ASP A 63 -0.80 -14.38 -9.53
N LEU A 64 -1.66 -13.45 -9.06
CA LEU A 64 -1.46 -12.73 -7.81
C LEU A 64 -1.90 -13.57 -6.61
N ALA A 65 -0.96 -13.92 -5.75
CA ALA A 65 -1.27 -14.42 -4.42
C ALA A 65 -1.93 -13.30 -3.59
N LEU A 66 -3.20 -13.47 -3.17
CA LEU A 66 -3.97 -12.39 -2.53
C LEU A 66 -3.34 -11.85 -1.25
N GLN A 67 -2.60 -12.69 -0.51
CA GLN A 67 -1.82 -12.26 0.65
C GLN A 67 -0.70 -11.28 0.29
N SER A 68 -0.32 -11.14 -0.97
CA SER A 68 0.70 -10.19 -1.45
C SER A 68 0.11 -8.97 -2.19
N ALA A 69 -1.20 -8.80 -2.13
CA ALA A 69 -1.87 -7.67 -2.77
C ALA A 69 -1.39 -6.30 -2.25
N SER A 70 -0.95 -6.20 -0.99
CA SER A 70 -0.34 -4.97 -0.46
C SER A 70 0.97 -4.61 -1.17
N ILE A 71 1.78 -5.61 -1.54
CA ILE A 71 3.00 -5.42 -2.32
C ILE A 71 2.63 -5.02 -3.74
N PHE A 72 1.65 -5.70 -4.37
CA PHE A 72 1.20 -5.41 -5.72
C PHE A 72 0.75 -3.95 -5.87
N PHE A 73 -0.21 -3.51 -5.06
CA PHE A 73 -0.71 -2.14 -5.13
C PHE A 73 0.32 -1.11 -4.65
N GLY A 74 1.08 -1.44 -3.62
CA GLY A 74 2.14 -0.58 -3.11
C GLY A 74 3.23 -0.32 -4.15
N TYR A 75 3.63 -1.36 -4.88
CA TYR A 75 4.64 -1.23 -5.93
C TYR A 75 4.13 -0.42 -7.13
N LEU A 76 2.89 -0.65 -7.58
CA LEU A 76 2.28 0.15 -8.63
C LEU A 76 2.16 1.63 -8.25
N PHE A 77 1.80 1.90 -7.00
CA PHE A 77 1.70 3.27 -6.50
C PHE A 77 3.07 3.94 -6.38
N LYS A 78 4.07 3.21 -5.90
CA LYS A 78 5.47 3.64 -5.86
C LYS A 78 6.02 3.95 -7.26
N GLU A 79 5.78 3.08 -8.25
CA GLU A 79 6.18 3.34 -9.65
C GLU A 79 5.54 4.63 -10.17
N LEU A 80 4.25 4.84 -9.88
CA LEU A 80 3.55 6.06 -10.28
C LEU A 80 4.17 7.33 -9.67
N LEU A 81 4.60 7.26 -8.41
CA LEU A 81 5.31 8.36 -7.76
C LEU A 81 6.69 8.57 -8.39
N GLY A 82 7.39 7.49 -8.74
CA GLY A 82 8.67 7.55 -9.46
C GLY A 82 8.56 8.21 -10.83
N GLU A 83 7.50 7.94 -11.60
CA GLU A 83 7.19 8.61 -12.87
C GLU A 83 6.96 10.12 -12.73
N ARG A 84 6.66 10.59 -11.51
CA ARG A 84 6.53 12.01 -11.13
C ARG A 84 7.80 12.62 -10.52
N GLY A 85 8.91 11.87 -10.54
CA GLY A 85 10.21 12.33 -10.06
C GLY A 85 10.45 12.16 -8.56
N PHE A 86 9.60 11.40 -7.85
CA PHE A 86 9.84 11.11 -6.43
C PHE A 86 10.63 9.82 -6.25
N GLU A 87 11.66 9.88 -5.44
CA GLU A 87 12.42 8.70 -5.02
C GLU A 87 11.67 8.00 -3.87
N VAL A 88 10.97 6.92 -4.22
CA VAL A 88 10.15 6.14 -3.28
C VAL A 88 10.51 4.66 -3.39
N PHE A 89 10.58 3.98 -2.26
CA PHE A 89 10.86 2.55 -2.12
C PHE A 89 9.70 1.85 -1.41
N LEU A 90 9.42 0.61 -1.82
CA LEU A 90 8.45 -0.23 -1.13
C LEU A 90 9.18 -1.17 -0.17
N LYS A 91 9.16 -0.83 1.11
CA LYS A 91 9.68 -1.69 2.17
C LYS A 91 8.67 -2.79 2.49
N TRP A 92 9.13 -4.04 2.49
CA TRP A 92 8.32 -5.18 2.88
C TRP A 92 7.72 -5.00 4.28
N PRO A 93 6.45 -5.32 4.50
CA PRO A 93 5.50 -5.89 3.54
C PRO A 93 4.67 -4.84 2.79
N ASN A 94 4.62 -3.58 3.22
CA ASN A 94 3.55 -2.67 2.80
C ASN A 94 3.83 -1.18 3.04
N ASP A 95 5.07 -0.81 3.35
CA ASP A 95 5.42 0.55 3.73
C ASP A 95 6.12 1.30 2.58
N LEU A 96 5.67 2.51 2.29
CA LEU A 96 6.31 3.42 1.35
C LEU A 96 7.34 4.30 2.08
N TYR A 97 8.57 4.26 1.63
CA TYR A 97 9.69 5.02 2.20
C TYR A 97 10.32 5.94 1.18
N GLY A 98 10.86 7.06 1.61
CA GLY A 98 11.76 7.93 0.87
C GLY A 98 12.96 8.30 1.75
N SER A 99 13.81 9.22 1.29
CA SER A 99 15.01 9.67 2.02
C SER A 99 14.69 10.25 3.40
N GLY A 100 13.51 10.85 3.58
CA GLY A 100 13.02 11.40 4.86
C GLY A 100 12.34 10.38 5.79
N GLY A 101 12.35 9.07 5.46
CA GLY A 101 11.70 8.03 6.25
C GLY A 101 10.39 7.54 5.65
N LYS A 102 9.49 7.02 6.51
CA LYS A 102 8.20 6.45 6.06
C LYS A 102 7.26 7.55 5.55
N LEU A 103 6.93 7.48 4.26
CA LEU A 103 6.02 8.39 3.56
C LEU A 103 4.57 7.95 3.64
N GLY A 104 4.35 6.63 3.71
CA GLY A 104 3.02 6.07 3.55
C GLY A 104 2.97 4.57 3.84
N GLY A 105 1.80 4.00 3.60
CA GLY A 105 1.60 2.57 3.75
C GLY A 105 0.36 2.09 3.02
N VAL A 106 0.34 0.79 2.77
CA VAL A 106 -0.74 0.08 2.08
C VAL A 106 -1.32 -0.97 3.01
N MET A 107 -2.62 -1.06 3.08
CA MET A 107 -3.29 -2.16 3.76
C MET A 107 -4.35 -2.79 2.86
N VAL A 108 -4.52 -4.09 2.99
CA VAL A 108 -5.48 -4.85 2.20
C VAL A 108 -6.32 -5.71 3.13
N SER A 109 -7.61 -5.75 2.86
CA SER A 109 -8.55 -6.64 3.54
C SER A 109 -9.36 -7.40 2.50
N LEU A 110 -9.54 -8.70 2.72
CA LEU A 110 -10.36 -9.56 1.87
C LEU A 110 -11.66 -9.89 2.59
N ARG A 111 -12.80 -9.67 1.93
CA ARG A 111 -14.13 -10.00 2.46
C ARG A 111 -15.09 -10.32 1.31
N GLN A 112 -15.77 -11.46 1.36
CA GLN A 112 -16.78 -11.86 0.36
C GLN A 112 -16.28 -11.75 -1.10
N GLU A 113 -15.11 -12.29 -1.38
CA GLU A 113 -14.46 -12.24 -2.71
C GLU A 113 -14.21 -10.81 -3.24
N LYS A 114 -14.24 -9.82 -2.36
CA LYS A 114 -13.88 -8.44 -2.62
C LYS A 114 -12.64 -8.06 -1.85
N LEU A 115 -11.77 -7.33 -2.52
CA LEU A 115 -10.55 -6.81 -1.94
C LEU A 115 -10.71 -5.31 -1.72
N VAL A 116 -10.58 -4.87 -0.47
CA VAL A 116 -10.53 -3.46 -0.10
C VAL A 116 -9.07 -3.10 0.18
N CYS A 117 -8.52 -2.20 -0.63
CA CYS A 117 -7.16 -1.70 -0.47
C CYS A 117 -7.21 -0.24 0.00
N GLY A 118 -6.55 0.04 1.11
CA GLY A 118 -6.33 1.39 1.63
C GLY A 118 -4.88 1.82 1.47
N ILE A 119 -4.67 3.05 1.03
CA ILE A 119 -3.34 3.67 0.91
C ILE A 119 -3.36 5.02 1.61
N GLY A 120 -2.39 5.22 2.50
CA GLY A 120 -2.07 6.52 3.10
C GLY A 120 -0.73 7.03 2.60
N LEU A 121 -0.68 8.29 2.18
CA LEU A 121 0.54 8.95 1.72
C LEU A 121 0.63 10.37 2.31
N ASN A 122 1.75 10.68 2.92
CA ASN A 122 2.02 12.01 3.47
C ASN A 122 2.54 12.94 2.37
N PHE A 123 1.81 13.99 2.06
CA PHE A 123 2.27 15.04 1.15
C PHE A 123 3.24 15.98 1.85
N LYS A 124 2.85 16.51 3.01
CA LYS A 124 3.67 17.36 3.86
C LYS A 124 3.52 16.97 5.32
N SER A 125 4.61 16.83 6.03
CA SER A 125 4.62 16.51 7.46
C SER A 125 5.87 17.05 8.14
N PRO A 126 5.72 17.69 9.29
CA PRO A 126 6.87 18.05 10.12
C PRO A 126 7.36 16.90 10.99
N LYS A 127 6.54 15.83 11.14
CA LYS A 127 6.80 14.72 12.10
C LYS A 127 7.24 13.43 11.40
N TYR A 128 6.73 13.19 10.20
CA TYR A 128 6.95 11.93 9.45
C TYR A 128 7.60 12.22 8.10
N GLY A 129 8.17 11.20 7.48
CA GLY A 129 8.57 11.28 6.09
C GLY A 129 7.38 11.72 5.21
N SER A 130 7.65 12.53 4.21
CA SER A 130 6.65 13.09 3.31
C SER A 130 7.27 13.41 1.94
N LEU A 131 6.44 13.62 0.93
CA LEU A 131 6.92 14.03 -0.41
C LEU A 131 7.50 15.45 -0.43
N GLY A 132 7.17 16.29 0.57
CA GLY A 132 7.57 17.70 0.64
C GLY A 132 6.70 18.64 -0.19
N VAL A 133 5.83 18.10 -1.05
CA VAL A 133 4.94 18.86 -1.94
C VAL A 133 3.51 18.33 -1.88
N GLU A 134 2.54 19.15 -2.25
CA GLU A 134 1.17 18.70 -2.49
C GLU A 134 1.00 18.25 -3.94
N LEU A 135 0.21 17.18 -4.12
CA LEU A 135 -0.19 16.67 -5.42
C LEU A 135 -1.71 16.80 -5.59
N GLU A 136 -2.14 16.95 -6.83
CA GLU A 136 -3.56 16.92 -7.14
C GLU A 136 -4.09 15.48 -7.00
N ARG A 137 -5.01 15.30 -6.02
CA ARG A 137 -5.45 13.98 -5.54
C ARG A 137 -6.18 13.19 -6.62
N VAL A 138 -7.12 13.83 -7.31
CA VAL A 138 -7.96 13.15 -8.31
C VAL A 138 -7.14 12.72 -9.53
N GLU A 139 -6.22 13.56 -9.99
CA GLU A 139 -5.32 13.24 -11.09
C GLU A 139 -4.39 12.08 -10.75
N LEU A 140 -3.80 12.10 -9.54
CA LEU A 140 -2.96 11.02 -9.05
C LEU A 140 -3.73 9.69 -9.00
N LEU A 141 -4.96 9.71 -8.47
CA LEU A 141 -5.82 8.52 -8.40
C LEU A 141 -6.24 8.01 -9.77
N LYS A 142 -6.64 8.89 -10.69
CA LYS A 142 -6.96 8.49 -12.08
C LYS A 142 -5.78 7.81 -12.75
N SER A 143 -4.58 8.35 -12.58
CA SER A 143 -3.34 7.76 -13.12
C SER A 143 -3.05 6.41 -12.47
N PHE A 144 -3.27 6.28 -11.16
CA PHE A 144 -3.09 5.03 -10.43
C PHE A 144 -4.05 3.93 -10.91
N PHE A 145 -5.34 4.24 -11.05
CA PHE A 145 -6.32 3.28 -11.55
C PHE A 145 -6.08 2.90 -13.01
N ALA A 146 -5.63 3.83 -13.84
CA ALA A 146 -5.22 3.53 -15.21
C ALA A 146 -4.00 2.57 -15.24
N LYS A 147 -3.07 2.70 -14.30
CA LYS A 147 -1.91 1.81 -14.15
C LYS A 147 -2.36 0.42 -13.68
N ILE A 148 -3.26 0.32 -12.71
CA ILE A 148 -3.86 -0.95 -12.26
C ILE A 148 -4.53 -1.66 -13.44
N ALA A 149 -5.38 -0.97 -14.20
CA ALA A 149 -6.13 -1.55 -15.33
C ALA A 149 -5.23 -2.09 -16.47
N LYS A 150 -4.01 -1.55 -16.61
CA LYS A 150 -3.02 -2.01 -17.60
C LYS A 150 -2.14 -3.15 -17.10
N THR A 151 -2.11 -3.40 -15.80
CA THR A 151 -1.23 -4.39 -15.20
C THR A 151 -1.94 -5.74 -15.09
N THR A 152 -1.51 -6.71 -15.87
CA THR A 152 -2.19 -8.00 -16.03
C THR A 152 -1.49 -9.17 -15.34
N SER A 153 -0.32 -8.96 -14.73
CA SER A 153 0.49 -10.03 -14.16
C SER A 153 1.23 -9.61 -12.88
N TRP A 154 1.10 -10.42 -11.84
CA TRP A 154 1.92 -10.33 -10.64
C TRP A 154 3.40 -10.52 -10.94
N LYS A 155 3.73 -11.49 -11.79
CA LYS A 155 5.11 -11.81 -12.14
C LYS A 155 5.88 -10.60 -12.70
N GLN A 156 5.22 -9.74 -13.47
CA GLN A 156 5.83 -8.51 -13.99
C GLN A 156 6.16 -7.51 -12.88
N ILE A 157 5.27 -7.35 -11.92
CA ILE A 157 5.49 -6.48 -10.75
C ILE A 157 6.54 -7.10 -9.85
N PHE A 158 6.40 -8.37 -9.54
CA PHE A 158 7.29 -9.08 -8.63
C PHE A 158 8.74 -9.11 -9.09
N SER A 159 8.99 -9.29 -10.40
CA SER A 159 10.36 -9.29 -10.93
C SER A 159 11.11 -7.97 -10.66
N LYS A 160 10.41 -6.84 -10.75
CA LYS A 160 10.96 -5.52 -10.43
C LYS A 160 11.07 -5.30 -8.92
N TYR A 161 10.02 -5.68 -8.17
CA TYR A 161 10.03 -5.58 -6.71
C TYR A 161 11.15 -6.40 -6.08
N LYS A 162 11.41 -7.60 -6.61
CA LYS A 162 12.49 -8.48 -6.13
C LYS A 162 13.87 -7.81 -6.23
N LEU A 163 14.13 -7.09 -7.32
CA LEU A 163 15.38 -6.32 -7.46
C LEU A 163 15.50 -5.22 -6.41
N GLU A 164 14.41 -4.49 -6.18
CA GLU A 164 14.37 -3.43 -5.16
C GLU A 164 14.50 -4.01 -3.73
N PHE A 165 13.84 -5.11 -3.45
CA PHE A 165 13.93 -5.79 -2.15
C PHE A 165 15.38 -6.14 -1.80
N TYR A 166 16.11 -6.78 -2.72
CA TYR A 166 17.50 -7.17 -2.49
C TYR A 166 18.48 -5.99 -2.53
N ALA A 167 18.11 -4.87 -3.11
CA ALA A 167 18.90 -3.63 -3.04
C ALA A 167 18.78 -2.90 -1.69
N ASN A 168 17.79 -3.26 -0.85
CA ASN A 168 17.45 -2.57 0.39
C ASN A 168 17.41 -3.51 1.61
N LEU A 169 18.36 -4.44 1.69
CA LEU A 169 18.42 -5.45 2.77
C LEU A 169 18.77 -4.88 4.15
N ASP A 170 19.27 -3.65 4.24
CA ASP A 170 19.62 -3.00 5.51
C ASP A 170 18.39 -2.62 6.36
N TRP A 171 17.20 -2.84 5.82
CA TRP A 171 15.97 -2.54 6.54
C TRP A 171 15.53 -3.69 7.43
N ASN A 172 14.75 -3.33 8.46
CA ASN A 172 14.11 -4.28 9.36
C ASN A 172 12.60 -4.10 9.31
N PHE A 173 11.86 -5.16 9.61
CA PHE A 173 10.42 -5.09 9.81
C PHE A 173 10.03 -5.69 11.17
N HIS A 174 8.86 -5.28 11.68
CA HIS A 174 8.33 -5.82 12.93
C HIS A 174 7.48 -7.06 12.66
N HIS A 175 7.75 -8.13 13.40
CA HIS A 175 6.97 -9.36 13.35
C HIS A 175 6.75 -9.89 14.77
N GLN A 176 5.48 -10.09 15.16
CA GLN A 176 5.12 -10.40 16.54
C GLN A 176 5.75 -9.37 17.51
N GLU A 177 6.45 -9.81 18.51
CA GLU A 177 7.14 -8.95 19.49
C GLU A 177 8.58 -8.59 19.08
N GLY A 178 9.03 -9.09 17.90
CA GLY A 178 10.41 -8.97 17.45
C GLY A 178 10.60 -8.04 16.25
N LYS A 179 11.88 -7.76 15.98
CA LYS A 179 12.34 -7.01 14.81
C LYS A 179 13.25 -7.94 14.01
N ILE A 180 12.90 -8.19 12.74
CA ILE A 180 13.63 -9.08 11.84
C ILE A 180 14.33 -8.25 10.77
N SER A 181 15.60 -8.54 10.52
CA SER A 181 16.37 -7.94 9.42
C SER A 181 15.98 -8.55 8.08
N LEU A 182 15.89 -7.74 7.04
CA LEU A 182 15.68 -8.26 5.69
C LEU A 182 16.90 -9.04 5.16
N GLN A 183 18.07 -8.91 5.78
CA GLN A 183 19.26 -9.75 5.46
C GLN A 183 19.10 -11.20 5.91
N GLU A 184 18.21 -11.46 6.87
CA GLU A 184 17.99 -12.78 7.48
C GLU A 184 16.84 -13.55 6.82
N VAL A 185 16.25 -13.02 5.74
CA VAL A 185 15.08 -13.59 5.10
C VAL A 185 15.29 -13.86 3.62
N GLN A 186 14.58 -14.86 3.12
CA GLN A 186 14.47 -15.12 1.69
C GLN A 186 13.10 -14.65 1.17
N LEU A 187 13.08 -13.82 0.14
CA LEU A 187 11.85 -13.43 -0.55
C LEU A 187 11.40 -14.57 -1.47
N LEU A 188 10.16 -15.05 -1.28
CA LEU A 188 9.53 -16.09 -2.08
C LEU A 188 8.79 -15.50 -3.28
N ASP A 189 8.53 -16.32 -4.30
CA ASP A 189 7.93 -15.86 -5.57
C ASP A 189 6.47 -15.39 -5.44
N ASP A 190 5.79 -15.79 -4.37
CA ASP A 190 4.46 -15.29 -4.01
C ASP A 190 4.50 -13.97 -3.20
N GLY A 191 5.69 -13.41 -2.93
CA GLY A 191 5.88 -12.17 -2.15
C GLY A 191 5.93 -12.39 -0.63
N ALA A 192 5.75 -13.61 -0.14
CA ALA A 192 6.03 -13.96 1.24
C ALA A 192 7.54 -13.98 1.51
N ILE A 193 7.92 -14.02 2.79
CA ILE A 193 9.31 -14.22 3.19
C ILE A 193 9.45 -15.51 3.99
N LEU A 194 10.58 -16.17 3.82
CA LEU A 194 11.01 -17.31 4.65
C LEU A 194 12.05 -16.82 5.66
N HIS A 195 11.80 -17.06 6.95
CA HIS A 195 12.68 -16.74 8.06
C HIS A 195 12.65 -17.88 9.08
N ASP A 196 13.80 -18.41 9.44
CA ASP A 196 13.94 -19.54 10.38
C ASP A 196 13.00 -20.73 10.09
N GLY A 197 12.88 -21.10 8.80
CA GLY A 197 12.02 -22.19 8.35
C GLY A 197 10.52 -21.89 8.38
N LYS A 198 10.10 -20.65 8.69
CA LYS A 198 8.70 -20.21 8.74
C LYS A 198 8.40 -19.24 7.59
N ILE A 199 7.25 -19.46 6.94
CA ILE A 199 6.75 -18.52 5.91
C ILE A 199 5.93 -17.43 6.59
N ILE A 200 6.26 -16.17 6.26
CA ILE A 200 5.57 -14.98 6.76
C ILE A 200 4.98 -14.25 5.57
N TYR A 201 3.67 -14.00 5.61
CA TYR A 201 2.94 -13.31 4.55
C TYR A 201 2.84 -11.79 4.80
N SER A 202 2.69 -11.02 3.71
CA SER A 202 2.59 -9.56 3.78
C SER A 202 1.25 -9.08 4.34
N SER A 203 0.16 -9.78 4.05
CA SER A 203 -1.17 -9.54 4.64
C SER A 203 -1.51 -10.62 5.68
N ARG A 204 -2.20 -10.22 6.73
CA ARG A 204 -2.74 -11.11 7.76
C ARG A 204 -4.22 -10.83 7.95
#